data_1f49eab4c3429ad28a310a8cc2bc9726
#
_entry.id   1f49eab4c3429ad28a310a8cc2bc9726
#
_cell.length_a   1.000
_cell.length_b   1.000
_cell.length_c   1.000
_cell.angle_alpha   90.00
_cell.angle_beta   90.00
_cell.angle_gamma   90.00
#
_symmetry.space_group_name_H-M   'P 1'
#
loop_
_entity.id
_entity.type
_entity.pdbx_description
1 polymer ?
#
loop_
_entity_poly.entity_id
_entity_poly.type
_entity_poly.pdbx_seq_one_letter_code
_entity_poly.pdbx_strand_id
1 'polypeptide(L)'
;MKENKVDIYINEERKNKQKSEDERLTGEDKNIGGYDKFKNRMKALFNEFGHEEVNNLMKESSSAINFSEKEIQLKDGCCFLFINLIIFLICIALIIVFAVEGGACNYVIPIPALGFLTCLFLMMGNFVTISPGYALVLTYYGKYLGTCKTPGYYWVRPCTNKSLISLKSLQYNGTMLKVNDRDGTPVLLGVVCVYHISDTVKATYGVSDNHASIMRAQTESAIRYIANKFSYDSNEENEPTLKSGNEEINVLLKLELQRRTKIAGIEIEDARITEISYGDEIASLMLQKQAADAVVNSKYKISKGAVDIIDDSIKELEKRNVCNFNNEEKSKLVGNMMIILNMDKGGNSIINMKLK
;
A
#
# COMPACT_ATOMS: atom_id res chain seq x y z
N MET A 1 11.24 -16.50 -23.79
CA MET A 1 10.27 -15.40 -23.72
C MET A 1 10.07 -15.10 -22.24
N LYS A 2 10.67 -14.03 -21.73
CA LYS A 2 10.47 -13.59 -20.35
C LYS A 2 9.38 -12.52 -20.38
N GLU A 3 8.16 -12.89 -20.04
CA GLU A 3 7.13 -11.91 -19.78
C GLU A 3 7.62 -10.92 -18.71
N ASN A 4 7.51 -9.66 -19.02
CA ASN A 4 7.97 -8.58 -18.15
C ASN A 4 7.11 -8.59 -16.88
N LYS A 5 7.71 -8.64 -15.69
CA LYS A 5 6.97 -8.67 -14.41
C LYS A 5 5.96 -7.53 -14.28
N VAL A 6 6.19 -6.42 -14.99
CA VAL A 6 5.25 -5.30 -15.11
C VAL A 6 3.98 -5.71 -15.84
N ASP A 7 4.11 -6.48 -16.93
CA ASP A 7 2.95 -6.97 -17.68
C ASP A 7 2.14 -7.99 -16.89
N ILE A 8 2.80 -8.80 -16.03
CA ILE A 8 2.12 -9.74 -15.11
C ILE A 8 1.35 -8.95 -14.05
N TYR A 9 1.96 -7.93 -13.42
CA TYR A 9 1.32 -7.10 -12.40
C TYR A 9 0.12 -6.32 -12.95
N ILE A 10 0.30 -5.69 -14.12
CA ILE A 10 -0.77 -4.96 -14.82
C ILE A 10 -1.90 -5.91 -15.23
N ASN A 11 -1.59 -7.16 -15.60
CA ASN A 11 -2.59 -8.15 -15.97
C ASN A 11 -3.33 -8.75 -14.75
N GLU A 12 -2.68 -8.86 -13.59
CA GLU A 12 -3.34 -9.27 -12.33
C GLU A 12 -4.29 -8.17 -11.82
N GLU A 13 -3.88 -6.91 -11.86
CA GLU A 13 -4.78 -5.80 -11.53
C GLU A 13 -5.97 -5.71 -12.51
N ARG A 14 -5.75 -5.99 -13.79
CA ARG A 14 -6.82 -6.06 -14.79
C ARG A 14 -7.83 -7.17 -14.48
N LYS A 15 -7.35 -8.36 -14.08
CA LYS A 15 -8.23 -9.47 -13.68
C LYS A 15 -9.03 -9.15 -12.42
N ASN A 16 -8.42 -8.48 -11.46
CA ASN A 16 -9.09 -8.08 -10.23
C ASN A 16 -10.11 -6.95 -10.47
N LYS A 17 -9.80 -5.98 -11.35
CA LYS A 17 -10.75 -4.94 -11.79
C LYS A 17 -11.88 -5.52 -12.65
N GLN A 18 -11.59 -6.38 -13.62
CA GLN A 18 -12.61 -7.06 -14.40
C GLN A 18 -13.57 -7.88 -13.53
N LYS A 19 -13.07 -8.54 -12.52
CA LYS A 19 -13.92 -9.31 -11.59
C LYS A 19 -14.82 -8.41 -10.71
N SER A 20 -14.40 -7.19 -10.43
CA SER A 20 -15.20 -6.18 -9.71
C SER A 20 -16.11 -5.36 -10.65
N GLU A 21 -15.78 -5.28 -11.94
CA GLU A 21 -16.56 -4.57 -12.97
C GLU A 21 -17.63 -5.46 -13.62
N ASP A 22 -17.38 -6.73 -13.80
CA ASP A 22 -18.41 -7.71 -14.24
C ASP A 22 -19.60 -7.80 -13.25
N GLU A 23 -19.38 -7.36 -12.00
CA GLU A 23 -20.47 -7.22 -11.02
C GLU A 23 -21.19 -5.84 -11.11
N ARG A 24 -20.74 -4.90 -11.93
CA ARG A 24 -21.29 -3.51 -11.99
C ARG A 24 -21.70 -2.97 -13.34
N LEU A 25 -21.47 -3.66 -14.46
CA LEU A 25 -21.66 -3.06 -15.79
C LEU A 25 -22.74 -3.69 -16.66
N THR A 26 -23.80 -2.95 -16.72
CA THR A 26 -24.48 -2.53 -17.96
C THR A 26 -24.24 -1.01 -18.09
N GLY A 27 -23.41 -0.58 -19.07
CA GLY A 27 -23.37 0.83 -19.49
C GLY A 27 -21.99 1.47 -19.72
N GLU A 28 -21.66 1.64 -21.00
CA GLU A 28 -20.81 2.66 -21.63
C GLU A 28 -19.29 2.50 -21.72
N ASP A 29 -18.88 2.15 -22.92
CA ASP A 29 -17.56 2.34 -23.54
C ASP A 29 -17.07 3.79 -23.51
N LYS A 30 -16.06 4.11 -22.67
CA LYS A 30 -15.26 5.35 -22.87
C LYS A 30 -13.85 5.34 -22.26
N ASN A 31 -13.28 4.22 -21.79
CA ASN A 31 -12.03 4.27 -21.03
C ASN A 31 -10.81 3.54 -21.61
N ILE A 32 -10.83 3.16 -22.89
CA ILE A 32 -9.71 2.42 -23.52
C ILE A 32 -8.47 3.33 -23.73
N GLY A 33 -8.68 4.60 -24.08
CA GLY A 33 -7.57 5.55 -24.30
C GLY A 33 -6.81 5.99 -23.04
N GLY A 34 -7.46 5.99 -21.88
CA GLY A 34 -6.85 6.36 -20.61
C GLY A 34 -5.90 5.28 -20.06
N TYR A 35 -6.28 4.02 -20.25
CA TYR A 35 -5.49 2.89 -19.77
C TYR A 35 -4.17 2.69 -20.54
N ASP A 36 -4.17 2.85 -21.85
CA ASP A 36 -2.96 2.75 -22.67
C ASP A 36 -1.99 3.91 -22.37
N LYS A 37 -2.51 5.10 -22.10
CA LYS A 37 -1.73 6.26 -21.68
C LYS A 37 -1.11 6.03 -20.28
N PHE A 38 -1.87 5.48 -19.34
CA PHE A 38 -1.41 5.07 -18.02
C PHE A 38 -0.32 3.99 -18.11
N LYS A 39 -0.54 2.94 -18.90
CA LYS A 39 0.42 1.85 -19.12
C LYS A 39 1.74 2.34 -19.70
N ASN A 40 1.69 3.24 -20.68
CA ASN A 40 2.89 3.79 -21.31
C ASN A 40 3.65 4.73 -20.37
N ARG A 41 2.96 5.53 -19.55
CA ARG A 41 3.56 6.35 -18.49
C ARG A 41 4.20 5.49 -17.42
N MET A 42 3.51 4.46 -16.93
CA MET A 42 4.07 3.52 -15.97
C MET A 42 5.32 2.82 -16.51
N LYS A 43 5.34 2.44 -17.79
CA LYS A 43 6.54 1.88 -18.43
C LYS A 43 7.68 2.90 -18.51
N ALA A 44 7.40 4.16 -18.82
CA ALA A 44 8.41 5.22 -18.86
C ALA A 44 8.99 5.49 -17.46
N LEU A 45 8.13 5.61 -16.44
CA LEU A 45 8.53 5.76 -15.06
C LEU A 45 9.35 4.55 -14.56
N PHE A 46 8.93 3.33 -14.87
CA PHE A 46 9.68 2.12 -14.54
C PHE A 46 11.06 2.06 -15.21
N ASN A 47 11.20 2.53 -16.43
CA ASN A 47 12.50 2.59 -17.12
C ASN A 47 13.41 3.68 -16.49
N GLU A 48 12.84 4.78 -16.03
CA GLU A 48 13.54 5.86 -15.33
C GLU A 48 13.97 5.43 -13.91
N PHE A 49 13.21 4.55 -13.26
CA PHE A 49 13.53 3.97 -11.94
C PHE A 49 14.60 2.86 -11.98
N GLY A 50 15.26 2.63 -13.12
CA GLY A 50 16.48 1.82 -13.24
C GLY A 50 16.28 0.33 -13.02
N HIS A 51 15.87 -0.38 -14.07
CA HIS A 51 15.75 -1.85 -14.09
C HIS A 51 17.04 -2.60 -13.69
N GLU A 52 18.21 -2.02 -13.93
CA GLU A 52 19.50 -2.63 -13.62
C GLU A 52 19.83 -2.60 -12.12
N GLU A 53 19.54 -1.50 -11.45
CA GLU A 53 19.78 -1.35 -10.01
C GLU A 53 18.90 -2.27 -9.18
N VAL A 54 17.62 -2.42 -9.56
CA VAL A 54 16.66 -3.30 -8.89
C VAL A 54 17.06 -4.77 -9.06
N ASN A 55 17.54 -5.19 -10.23
CA ASN A 55 17.98 -6.56 -10.47
C ASN A 55 19.31 -6.91 -9.75
N ASN A 56 20.23 -5.96 -9.63
CA ASN A 56 21.48 -6.15 -8.91
C ASN A 56 21.26 -6.20 -7.40
N LEU A 57 20.43 -5.34 -6.85
CA LEU A 57 20.03 -5.35 -5.43
C LEU A 57 19.20 -6.60 -5.07
N MET A 58 18.39 -7.13 -5.99
CA MET A 58 17.70 -8.40 -5.79
C MET A 58 18.67 -9.60 -5.79
N LYS A 59 19.78 -9.53 -6.52
CA LYS A 59 20.83 -10.57 -6.50
C LYS A 59 21.67 -10.51 -5.23
N GLU A 60 22.02 -9.32 -4.75
CA GLU A 60 22.76 -9.14 -3.50
C GLU A 60 21.92 -9.52 -2.27
N SER A 61 20.62 -9.23 -2.25
CA SER A 61 19.73 -9.66 -1.16
C SER A 61 19.44 -11.16 -1.14
N SER A 62 19.74 -11.90 -2.20
CA SER A 62 19.58 -13.36 -2.23
C SER A 62 20.71 -14.10 -1.52
N SER A 63 21.79 -13.44 -1.14
CA SER A 63 22.88 -14.03 -0.30
C SER A 63 22.54 -14.00 1.20
N ALA A 64 21.54 -13.24 1.63
CA ALA A 64 21.02 -13.27 3.00
C ALA A 64 20.14 -14.50 3.18
N ILE A 65 20.65 -15.45 3.95
CA ILE A 65 19.99 -16.64 4.55
C ILE A 65 18.79 -17.15 3.74
N ASN A 66 19.04 -18.05 2.80
CA ASN A 66 18.00 -18.74 2.03
C ASN A 66 17.23 -19.73 2.91
N PHE A 67 16.34 -19.24 3.74
CA PHE A 67 15.32 -20.08 4.36
C PHE A 67 14.19 -20.31 3.35
N SER A 68 14.08 -21.50 2.80
CA SER A 68 12.90 -21.90 2.06
C SER A 68 11.82 -22.34 3.06
N GLU A 69 10.64 -21.78 2.97
CA GLU A 69 9.51 -22.22 3.75
C GLU A 69 9.15 -23.67 3.39
N LYS A 70 9.09 -24.56 4.39
CA LYS A 70 8.70 -25.95 4.23
C LYS A 70 7.38 -26.16 4.92
N GLU A 71 6.33 -26.42 4.15
CA GLU A 71 5.04 -26.79 4.71
C GLU A 71 5.08 -28.22 5.26
N ILE A 72 4.62 -28.37 6.49
CA ILE A 72 4.52 -29.68 7.14
C ILE A 72 3.04 -29.93 7.52
N GLN A 73 2.58 -31.13 7.19
CA GLN A 73 1.33 -31.63 7.73
C GLN A 73 1.59 -32.26 9.10
N LEU A 74 0.95 -31.74 10.12
CA LEU A 74 1.01 -32.27 11.47
C LEU A 74 -0.01 -33.40 11.65
N LYS A 75 0.25 -34.27 12.62
CA LYS A 75 -0.69 -35.34 12.97
C LYS A 75 -1.83 -34.78 13.81
N ASP A 76 -3.03 -35.29 13.54
CA ASP A 76 -4.22 -34.88 14.27
C ASP A 76 -4.07 -35.15 15.77
N GLY A 77 -4.18 -34.07 16.55
CA GLY A 77 -4.03 -34.12 17.99
C GLY A 77 -5.16 -34.91 18.67
N CYS A 78 -6.33 -34.97 18.06
CA CYS A 78 -7.50 -35.64 18.61
C CYS A 78 -7.27 -37.17 18.80
N CYS A 79 -6.76 -37.85 17.75
CA CYS A 79 -6.43 -39.28 17.84
C CYS A 79 -5.34 -39.54 18.88
N PHE A 80 -4.31 -38.69 18.94
CA PHE A 80 -3.24 -38.80 19.92
C PHE A 80 -3.75 -38.60 21.38
N LEU A 81 -4.69 -37.69 21.56
CA LEU A 81 -5.31 -37.43 22.86
C LEU A 81 -6.13 -38.65 23.32
N PHE A 82 -6.94 -39.24 22.43
CA PHE A 82 -7.71 -40.45 22.76
C PHE A 82 -6.82 -41.66 23.11
N ILE A 83 -5.78 -41.89 22.33
CA ILE A 83 -4.82 -42.98 22.60
C ILE A 83 -4.15 -42.76 23.93
N ASN A 84 -3.70 -41.54 24.22
CA ASN A 84 -3.05 -41.17 25.46
C ASN A 84 -4.00 -41.32 26.67
N LEU A 85 -5.29 -40.95 26.51
CA LEU A 85 -6.33 -41.13 27.53
C LEU A 85 -6.56 -42.60 27.86
N ILE A 86 -6.62 -43.46 26.82
CA ILE A 86 -6.79 -44.93 27.00
C ILE A 86 -5.59 -45.51 27.77
N ILE A 87 -4.36 -45.15 27.39
CA ILE A 87 -3.15 -45.60 28.07
C ILE A 87 -3.14 -45.14 29.52
N PHE A 88 -3.56 -43.91 29.79
CA PHE A 88 -3.68 -43.36 31.13
C PHE A 88 -4.66 -44.12 32.00
N LEU A 89 -5.84 -44.47 31.47
CA LEU A 89 -6.85 -45.31 32.17
C LEU A 89 -6.32 -46.70 32.44
N ILE A 90 -5.62 -47.33 31.51
CA ILE A 90 -5.00 -48.63 31.68
C ILE A 90 -3.94 -48.58 32.80
N CYS A 91 -3.10 -47.56 32.83
CA CYS A 91 -2.09 -47.41 33.89
C CYS A 91 -2.73 -47.26 35.26
N ILE A 92 -3.83 -46.50 35.40
CA ILE A 92 -4.58 -46.38 36.65
C ILE A 92 -5.17 -47.72 37.09
N ALA A 93 -5.82 -48.45 36.16
CA ALA A 93 -6.39 -49.76 36.46
C ALA A 93 -5.33 -50.75 36.95
N LEU A 94 -4.15 -50.77 36.32
CA LEU A 94 -3.01 -51.58 36.75
C LEU A 94 -2.52 -51.22 38.13
N ILE A 95 -2.39 -49.93 38.44
CA ILE A 95 -1.96 -49.45 39.77
C ILE A 95 -2.99 -49.93 40.85
N ILE A 96 -4.29 -49.84 40.55
CA ILE A 96 -5.37 -50.28 41.48
C ILE A 96 -5.29 -51.80 41.70
N VAL A 97 -5.16 -52.59 40.66
CA VAL A 97 -5.08 -54.09 40.73
C VAL A 97 -3.86 -54.49 41.60
N PHE A 98 -2.67 -53.93 41.31
CA PHE A 98 -1.47 -54.21 42.10
C PHE A 98 -1.54 -53.73 43.59
N ALA A 99 -2.28 -52.64 43.82
CA ALA A 99 -2.51 -52.16 45.20
C ALA A 99 -3.46 -53.07 46.00
N VAL A 100 -4.45 -53.72 45.34
CA VAL A 100 -5.42 -54.58 46.01
C VAL A 100 -4.88 -55.99 46.27
N GLU A 101 -4.00 -56.53 45.39
CA GLU A 101 -3.44 -57.87 45.54
C GLU A 101 -2.39 -58.01 46.66
N GLY A 102 -1.98 -56.95 47.36
CA GLY A 102 -1.35 -56.84 48.71
C GLY A 102 -0.23 -57.82 49.07
N GLY A 103 0.38 -58.51 48.13
CA GLY A 103 1.43 -59.49 48.41
C GLY A 103 2.72 -59.16 47.62
N ALA A 104 3.75 -59.94 47.77
CA ALA A 104 5.10 -59.93 47.24
C ALA A 104 5.51 -59.10 45.97
N CYS A 105 4.59 -58.32 45.38
CA CYS A 105 4.75 -57.56 44.13
C CYS A 105 5.11 -56.08 44.31
N ASN A 106 5.55 -55.65 45.49
CA ASN A 106 5.97 -54.25 45.74
C ASN A 106 7.07 -53.76 44.74
N TYR A 107 7.82 -54.67 44.16
CA TYR A 107 8.85 -54.34 43.14
C TYR A 107 8.27 -54.09 41.76
N VAL A 108 6.97 -54.41 41.49
CA VAL A 108 6.34 -54.23 40.17
C VAL A 108 5.52 -52.93 40.09
N ILE A 109 5.13 -52.35 41.24
CA ILE A 109 4.38 -51.08 41.32
C ILE A 109 5.10 -49.90 40.62
N PRO A 110 6.45 -49.76 40.65
CA PRO A 110 7.10 -48.63 39.96
C PRO A 110 6.95 -48.61 38.42
N ILE A 111 6.66 -49.75 37.80
CA ILE A 111 6.51 -49.84 36.33
C ILE A 111 5.26 -49.08 35.84
N PRO A 112 4.02 -49.36 36.33
CA PRO A 112 2.84 -48.62 35.94
C PRO A 112 2.87 -47.17 36.44
N ALA A 113 3.53 -46.88 37.56
CA ALA A 113 3.73 -45.52 38.08
C ALA A 113 4.62 -44.70 37.14
N LEU A 114 5.69 -45.30 36.59
CA LEU A 114 6.56 -44.65 35.58
C LEU A 114 5.80 -44.42 34.27
N GLY A 115 4.96 -45.42 33.85
CA GLY A 115 4.08 -45.25 32.68
C GLY A 115 3.06 -44.13 32.85
N PHE A 116 2.50 -43.97 34.04
CA PHE A 116 1.61 -42.86 34.38
C PHE A 116 2.34 -41.52 34.32
N LEU A 117 3.54 -41.41 34.84
CA LEU A 117 4.34 -40.21 34.84
C LEU A 117 4.74 -39.81 33.41
N THR A 118 5.13 -40.78 32.57
CA THR A 118 5.46 -40.52 31.16
C THR A 118 4.26 -40.07 30.34
N CYS A 119 3.09 -40.66 30.60
CA CYS A 119 1.83 -40.28 29.98
C CYS A 119 1.43 -38.85 30.35
N LEU A 120 1.59 -38.47 31.61
CA LEU A 120 1.33 -37.13 32.13
C LEU A 120 2.27 -36.12 31.51
N PHE A 121 3.57 -36.45 31.36
CA PHE A 121 4.56 -35.62 30.67
C PHE A 121 4.22 -35.42 29.18
N LEU A 122 3.77 -36.44 28.48
CA LEU A 122 3.34 -36.36 27.07
C LEU A 122 2.05 -35.52 26.90
N MET A 123 1.18 -35.50 27.93
CA MET A 123 -0.02 -34.65 27.93
C MET A 123 0.32 -33.16 28.14
N MET A 124 1.35 -32.85 28.95
CA MET A 124 1.71 -31.46 29.24
C MET A 124 2.39 -30.78 28.05
N GLY A 125 1.70 -29.83 27.42
CA GLY A 125 2.33 -28.85 26.52
C GLY A 125 2.59 -29.30 25.07
N ASN A 126 2.25 -30.52 24.67
CA ASN A 126 2.52 -31.05 23.32
C ASN A 126 1.37 -30.83 22.33
N PHE A 127 0.24 -30.37 22.78
CA PHE A 127 -0.91 -30.01 21.94
C PHE A 127 -0.90 -28.54 21.61
N VAL A 128 -1.35 -28.22 20.39
CA VAL A 128 -1.49 -26.85 19.92
C VAL A 128 -2.70 -26.72 19.02
N THR A 129 -3.44 -25.64 19.19
CA THR A 129 -4.57 -25.28 18.33
C THR A 129 -4.15 -24.18 17.39
N ILE A 130 -4.32 -24.38 16.08
CA ILE A 130 -4.08 -23.38 15.06
C ILE A 130 -5.43 -22.83 14.61
N SER A 131 -5.69 -21.56 14.91
CA SER A 131 -6.89 -20.86 14.44
C SER A 131 -6.78 -20.46 12.97
N PRO A 132 -7.90 -20.33 12.24
CA PRO A 132 -7.89 -19.81 10.88
C PRO A 132 -7.20 -18.45 10.79
N GLY A 133 -6.34 -18.25 9.79
CA GLY A 133 -5.54 -17.02 9.62
C GLY A 133 -4.28 -16.95 10.48
N TYR A 134 -3.83 -18.08 11.07
CA TYR A 134 -2.55 -18.20 11.75
C TYR A 134 -1.71 -19.32 11.17
N ALA A 135 -0.40 -19.16 11.25
CA ALA A 135 0.58 -20.19 10.92
C ALA A 135 1.40 -20.54 12.15
N LEU A 136 1.74 -21.81 12.30
CA LEU A 136 2.58 -22.32 13.36
C LEU A 136 3.97 -22.66 12.79
N VAL A 137 4.98 -21.93 13.25
CA VAL A 137 6.39 -22.19 12.93
C VAL A 137 6.99 -23.07 14.01
N LEU A 138 7.58 -24.18 13.61
CA LEU A 138 8.13 -25.20 14.50
C LEU A 138 9.64 -25.25 14.43
N THR A 139 10.27 -25.17 15.62
CA THR A 139 11.71 -25.25 15.79
C THR A 139 12.07 -26.33 16.79
N TYR A 140 12.88 -27.29 16.38
CA TYR A 140 13.32 -28.40 17.21
C TYR A 140 14.82 -28.26 17.50
N TYR A 141 15.17 -28.06 18.77
CA TYR A 141 16.56 -27.84 19.20
C TYR A 141 17.32 -26.80 18.34
N GLY A 142 16.67 -25.68 18.04
CA GLY A 142 17.25 -24.61 17.22
C GLY A 142 17.25 -24.83 15.72
N LYS A 143 16.77 -26.00 15.23
CA LYS A 143 16.62 -26.27 13.79
C LYS A 143 15.18 -26.05 13.36
N TYR A 144 14.97 -25.31 12.29
CA TYR A 144 13.67 -25.15 11.66
C TYR A 144 13.17 -26.50 11.11
N LEU A 145 12.00 -26.92 11.56
CA LEU A 145 11.33 -28.14 11.09
C LEU A 145 10.41 -27.86 9.90
N GLY A 146 9.60 -26.82 10.02
CA GLY A 146 8.63 -26.43 9.04
C GLY A 146 7.50 -25.58 9.63
N THR A 147 6.59 -25.15 8.75
CA THR A 147 5.44 -24.33 9.08
C THR A 147 4.15 -25.07 8.75
N CYS A 148 3.18 -25.01 9.67
CA CYS A 148 1.84 -25.51 9.44
C CYS A 148 0.87 -24.33 9.30
N LYS A 149 0.19 -24.23 8.14
CA LYS A 149 -0.80 -23.19 7.84
C LYS A 149 -2.24 -23.67 7.94
N THR A 150 -2.44 -25.00 8.00
CA THR A 150 -3.78 -25.57 8.10
C THR A 150 -4.35 -25.38 9.51
N PRO A 151 -5.58 -24.85 9.65
CA PRO A 151 -6.22 -24.72 10.94
C PRO A 151 -6.61 -26.11 11.50
N GLY A 152 -6.50 -26.26 12.81
CA GLY A 152 -6.85 -27.54 13.45
C GLY A 152 -6.23 -27.71 14.81
N TYR A 153 -6.44 -28.89 15.40
CA TYR A 153 -5.87 -29.31 16.67
C TYR A 153 -4.80 -30.37 16.41
N TYR A 154 -3.56 -30.07 16.75
CA TYR A 154 -2.42 -30.90 16.39
C TYR A 154 -1.58 -31.30 17.59
N TRP A 155 -0.99 -32.47 17.48
CA TRP A 155 0.05 -32.91 18.39
C TRP A 155 1.43 -32.61 17.81
N VAL A 156 2.28 -31.99 18.61
CA VAL A 156 3.64 -31.60 18.27
C VAL A 156 4.61 -32.37 19.15
N ARG A 157 5.77 -32.73 18.61
CA ARG A 157 6.81 -33.45 19.38
C ARG A 157 7.20 -32.65 20.65
N PRO A 158 7.47 -33.33 21.77
CA PRO A 158 8.02 -32.68 22.96
C PRO A 158 9.33 -31.95 22.63
N CYS A 159 9.65 -30.93 23.39
CA CYS A 159 10.84 -30.07 23.22
C CYS A 159 10.87 -29.29 21.90
N THR A 160 9.73 -29.13 21.21
CA THR A 160 9.61 -28.25 20.04
C THR A 160 9.17 -26.85 20.48
N ASN A 161 9.94 -25.84 20.08
CA ASN A 161 9.53 -24.45 20.25
C ASN A 161 8.47 -24.09 19.20
N LYS A 162 7.41 -23.39 19.65
CA LYS A 162 6.19 -23.08 18.86
C LYS A 162 6.07 -21.58 18.75
N SER A 163 6.12 -21.04 17.53
CA SER A 163 5.90 -19.63 17.24
C SER A 163 4.65 -19.48 16.39
N LEU A 164 3.65 -18.78 16.92
CA LEU A 164 2.39 -18.55 16.22
C LEU A 164 2.45 -17.17 15.54
N ILE A 165 2.22 -17.14 14.24
CA ILE A 165 2.27 -15.93 13.42
C ILE A 165 0.91 -15.69 12.78
N SER A 166 0.43 -14.45 12.83
CA SER A 166 -0.79 -14.04 12.13
C SER A 166 -0.50 -13.85 10.64
N LEU A 167 -1.32 -14.51 9.80
CA LEU A 167 -1.34 -14.32 8.35
C LEU A 167 -2.40 -13.32 7.91
N LYS A 168 -3.13 -12.72 8.87
CA LYS A 168 -4.19 -11.76 8.58
C LYS A 168 -3.61 -10.47 8.08
N SER A 169 -4.35 -9.79 7.20
CA SER A 169 -4.00 -8.45 6.75
C SER A 169 -4.03 -7.48 7.92
N LEU A 170 -2.96 -6.71 8.06
CA LEU A 170 -2.76 -5.70 9.09
C LEU A 170 -2.69 -4.35 8.42
N GLN A 171 -3.27 -3.35 9.05
CA GLN A 171 -3.19 -1.97 8.60
C GLN A 171 -2.15 -1.22 9.42
N TYR A 172 -1.23 -0.57 8.73
CA TYR A 172 -0.27 0.37 9.32
C TYR A 172 -0.66 1.78 8.92
N ASN A 173 -0.96 2.61 9.93
CA ASN A 173 -1.19 4.03 9.75
C ASN A 173 0.10 4.77 10.09
N GLY A 174 0.78 5.28 9.06
CA GLY A 174 1.99 6.07 9.23
C GLY A 174 1.68 7.42 9.88
N THR A 175 2.56 7.86 10.80
CA THR A 175 2.51 9.23 11.32
C THR A 175 2.87 10.21 10.22
N MET A 176 2.33 11.44 10.30
CA MET A 176 2.72 12.54 9.42
C MET A 176 4.23 12.72 9.45
N LEU A 177 4.86 12.59 8.28
CA LEU A 177 6.31 12.72 8.11
C LEU A 177 6.63 13.99 7.34
N LYS A 178 7.49 14.83 7.91
CA LYS A 178 8.03 16.00 7.24
C LYS A 178 9.14 15.57 6.27
N VAL A 179 8.95 15.88 5.01
CA VAL A 179 9.89 15.57 3.92
C VAL A 179 9.98 16.75 2.97
N ASN A 180 11.06 16.82 2.19
CA ASN A 180 11.15 17.76 1.10
C ASN A 180 10.73 17.09 -0.18
N ASP A 181 9.96 17.81 -1.00
CA ASP A 181 9.61 17.38 -2.34
C ASP A 181 10.80 17.54 -3.33
N ARG A 182 10.57 17.24 -4.61
CA ARG A 182 11.57 17.40 -5.67
C ARG A 182 12.12 18.83 -5.76
N ASP A 183 11.29 19.83 -5.48
CA ASP A 183 11.62 21.25 -5.59
C ASP A 183 12.25 21.80 -4.28
N GLY A 184 12.45 20.94 -3.29
CA GLY A 184 12.98 21.30 -1.97
C GLY A 184 11.94 21.90 -1.03
N THR A 185 10.66 21.88 -1.37
CA THR A 185 9.57 22.39 -0.57
C THR A 185 9.26 21.44 0.59
N PRO A 186 9.25 21.88 1.86
CA PRO A 186 8.89 21.04 2.98
C PRO A 186 7.40 20.73 2.99
N VAL A 187 7.06 19.44 2.92
CA VAL A 187 5.69 18.93 2.94
C VAL A 187 5.52 17.89 4.04
N LEU A 188 4.31 17.79 4.57
CA LEU A 188 3.91 16.77 5.53
C LEU A 188 3.10 15.71 4.77
N LEU A 189 3.53 14.45 4.85
CA LEU A 189 2.89 13.32 4.18
C LEU A 189 2.45 12.27 5.20
N GLY A 190 1.17 11.89 5.16
CA GLY A 190 0.62 10.72 5.83
C GLY A 190 0.45 9.58 4.85
N VAL A 191 0.72 8.34 5.27
CA VAL A 191 0.58 7.14 4.46
C VAL A 191 -0.12 6.04 5.24
N VAL A 192 -1.00 5.32 4.58
CA VAL A 192 -1.62 4.09 5.08
C VAL A 192 -1.19 2.93 4.20
N CYS A 193 -0.76 1.84 4.86
CA CYS A 193 -0.38 0.61 4.19
C CYS A 193 -1.18 -0.57 4.76
N VAL A 194 -1.64 -1.45 3.88
CA VAL A 194 -2.21 -2.75 4.25
C VAL A 194 -1.23 -3.82 3.83
N TYR A 195 -0.89 -4.69 4.75
CA TYR A 195 0.11 -5.73 4.54
C TYR A 195 -0.24 -7.01 5.27
N HIS A 196 0.28 -8.13 4.79
CA HIS A 196 0.24 -9.41 5.49
C HIS A 196 1.59 -10.13 5.42
N ILE A 197 1.76 -11.13 6.26
CA ILE A 197 2.97 -11.96 6.26
C ILE A 197 2.77 -13.09 5.27
N SER A 198 3.57 -13.11 4.19
CA SER A 198 3.54 -14.15 3.16
C SER A 198 4.54 -15.29 3.43
N ASP A 199 5.74 -14.95 3.94
CA ASP A 199 6.80 -15.90 4.27
C ASP A 199 7.05 -15.91 5.78
N THR A 200 6.52 -16.91 6.46
CA THR A 200 6.57 -17.02 7.93
C THR A 200 7.99 -17.25 8.45
N VAL A 201 8.86 -17.86 7.65
CA VAL A 201 10.23 -18.15 8.05
C VAL A 201 11.09 -16.91 8.05
N LYS A 202 10.98 -16.10 6.99
CA LYS A 202 11.64 -14.79 6.93
C LYS A 202 11.13 -13.86 8.00
N ALA A 203 9.83 -13.88 8.26
CA ALA A 203 9.20 -13.09 9.30
C ALA A 203 9.67 -13.48 10.71
N THR A 204 9.99 -14.77 10.97
CA THR A 204 10.41 -15.24 12.30
C THR A 204 11.91 -15.15 12.51
N TYR A 205 12.70 -15.47 11.49
CA TYR A 205 14.17 -15.65 11.61
C TYR A 205 14.97 -14.66 10.77
N GLY A 206 14.36 -14.03 9.78
CA GLY A 206 15.05 -13.09 8.90
C GLY A 206 15.22 -11.70 9.53
N VAL A 207 14.40 -11.37 10.51
CA VAL A 207 14.38 -10.05 11.14
C VAL A 207 14.21 -10.18 12.64
N SER A 208 14.99 -9.44 13.41
CA SER A 208 14.97 -9.47 14.88
C SER A 208 13.86 -8.60 15.47
N ASP A 209 13.37 -7.62 14.72
CA ASP A 209 12.42 -6.62 15.20
C ASP A 209 10.96 -7.02 14.97
N ASN A 210 10.08 -6.38 15.71
CA ASN A 210 8.65 -6.52 15.48
C ASN A 210 8.30 -6.00 14.06
N HIS A 211 7.44 -6.73 13.33
CA HIS A 211 6.99 -6.37 11.97
C HIS A 211 6.46 -4.94 11.87
N ALA A 212 5.82 -4.44 12.94
CA ALA A 212 5.34 -3.05 12.99
C ALA A 212 6.48 -2.02 12.97
N SER A 213 7.62 -2.30 13.64
CA SER A 213 8.78 -1.40 13.63
C SER A 213 9.46 -1.37 12.28
N ILE A 214 9.53 -2.54 11.62
CA ILE A 214 10.06 -2.65 10.26
C ILE A 214 9.18 -1.89 9.29
N MET A 215 7.86 -2.11 9.34
CA MET A 215 6.91 -1.39 8.50
C MET A 215 7.06 0.12 8.69
N ARG A 216 7.19 0.60 9.92
CA ARG A 216 7.43 2.01 10.19
C ARG A 216 8.69 2.52 9.49
N ALA A 217 9.83 1.90 9.72
CA ALA A 217 11.12 2.33 9.16
C ALA A 217 11.12 2.29 7.63
N GLN A 218 10.56 1.21 7.03
CA GLN A 218 10.50 1.08 5.58
C GLN A 218 9.51 2.04 4.94
N THR A 219 8.37 2.32 5.59
CA THR A 219 7.39 3.30 5.12
C THR A 219 7.98 4.71 5.16
N GLU A 220 8.63 5.11 6.26
CA GLU A 220 9.30 6.41 6.35
C GLU A 220 10.36 6.59 5.24
N SER A 221 11.15 5.54 4.99
CA SER A 221 12.17 5.56 3.93
C SER A 221 11.56 5.61 2.53
N ALA A 222 10.47 4.89 2.27
CA ALA A 222 9.78 4.89 0.99
C ALA A 222 9.11 6.24 0.71
N ILE A 223 8.48 6.86 1.71
CA ILE A 223 7.90 8.20 1.61
C ILE A 223 8.96 9.22 1.20
N ARG A 224 10.11 9.24 1.87
CA ARG A 224 11.22 10.16 1.52
C ARG A 224 11.69 9.95 0.09
N TYR A 225 11.78 8.71 -0.34
CA TYR A 225 12.20 8.39 -1.71
C TYR A 225 11.19 8.88 -2.75
N ILE A 226 9.90 8.68 -2.52
CA ILE A 226 8.84 9.14 -3.42
C ILE A 226 8.74 10.68 -3.41
N ALA A 227 8.76 11.31 -2.23
CA ALA A 227 8.70 12.76 -2.12
C ALA A 227 9.82 13.46 -2.90
N ASN A 228 11.06 12.97 -2.81
CA ASN A 228 12.19 13.54 -3.55
C ASN A 228 12.07 13.42 -5.08
N LYS A 229 11.17 12.57 -5.58
CA LYS A 229 10.99 12.37 -7.03
C LYS A 229 9.86 13.17 -7.64
N PHE A 230 8.86 13.55 -6.86
CA PHE A 230 7.67 14.24 -7.32
C PHE A 230 7.52 15.58 -6.63
N SER A 231 7.12 16.61 -7.40
CA SER A 231 6.75 17.92 -6.86
C SER A 231 5.41 17.82 -6.13
N TYR A 232 5.22 18.64 -5.12
CA TYR A 232 3.93 18.78 -4.44
C TYR A 232 2.83 19.26 -5.39
N ASP A 233 3.11 20.30 -6.19
CA ASP A 233 2.20 20.88 -7.16
C ASP A 233 3.02 21.28 -8.41
N SER A 234 2.47 21.10 -9.60
CA SER A 234 3.11 21.49 -10.86
C SER A 234 2.15 22.33 -11.69
N ASN A 235 2.70 23.33 -12.37
CA ASN A 235 1.93 24.13 -13.32
C ASN A 235 1.72 23.43 -14.66
N GLU A 236 2.35 22.27 -14.88
CA GLU A 236 2.18 21.46 -16.08
C GLU A 236 0.99 20.49 -15.93
N GLU A 237 -0.02 20.66 -16.79
CA GLU A 237 -1.29 19.87 -16.73
C GLU A 237 -1.09 18.34 -16.82
N ASN A 238 0.09 17.87 -17.20
CA ASN A 238 0.37 16.46 -17.46
C ASN A 238 1.40 15.83 -16.52
N GLU A 239 1.98 16.55 -15.58
CA GLU A 239 2.97 16.01 -14.65
C GLU A 239 2.27 15.40 -13.41
N PRO A 240 2.65 14.16 -13.01
CA PRO A 240 2.11 13.57 -11.79
C PRO A 240 2.66 14.34 -10.58
N THR A 241 1.76 14.89 -9.76
CA THR A 241 2.10 15.62 -8.55
C THR A 241 1.62 14.90 -7.31
N LEU A 242 2.29 15.12 -6.18
CA LEU A 242 1.88 14.51 -4.90
C LEU A 242 0.46 14.91 -4.51
N LYS A 243 0.07 16.18 -4.79
CA LYS A 243 -1.25 16.74 -4.49
C LYS A 243 -2.38 16.12 -5.31
N SER A 244 -2.11 15.73 -6.54
CA SER A 244 -3.16 15.19 -7.44
C SER A 244 -3.69 13.83 -6.97
N GLY A 245 -3.04 13.18 -5.99
CA GLY A 245 -3.44 11.88 -5.47
C GLY A 245 -3.45 10.78 -6.52
N ASN A 246 -2.62 10.92 -7.57
CA ASN A 246 -2.61 10.04 -8.72
C ASN A 246 -2.38 8.60 -8.31
N GLU A 247 -3.19 7.71 -8.84
CA GLU A 247 -3.06 6.24 -8.68
C GLU A 247 -1.65 5.77 -9.04
N GLU A 248 -0.98 6.47 -9.97
CA GLU A 248 0.42 6.22 -10.38
C GLU A 248 1.39 6.30 -9.20
N ILE A 249 1.28 7.31 -8.35
CA ILE A 249 2.16 7.50 -7.19
C ILE A 249 1.89 6.44 -6.12
N ASN A 250 0.63 6.08 -5.89
CA ASN A 250 0.26 5.03 -4.95
C ASN A 250 0.80 3.66 -5.40
N VAL A 251 0.74 3.36 -6.70
CA VAL A 251 1.32 2.13 -7.26
C VAL A 251 2.84 2.12 -7.09
N LEU A 252 3.53 3.23 -7.35
CA LEU A 252 4.97 3.34 -7.14
C LEU A 252 5.35 3.18 -5.66
N LEU A 253 4.58 3.79 -4.75
CA LEU A 253 4.77 3.64 -3.31
C LEU A 253 4.63 2.18 -2.87
N LYS A 254 3.58 1.49 -3.34
CA LYS A 254 3.36 0.08 -3.09
C LYS A 254 4.54 -0.77 -3.57
N LEU A 255 5.02 -0.54 -4.79
CA LEU A 255 6.15 -1.29 -5.36
C LEU A 255 7.45 -1.05 -4.60
N GLU A 256 7.73 0.20 -4.24
CA GLU A 256 8.92 0.54 -3.47
C GLU A 256 8.86 -0.07 -2.06
N LEU A 257 7.71 -0.03 -1.41
CA LEU A 257 7.50 -0.71 -0.13
C LEU A 257 7.67 -2.23 -0.27
N GLN A 258 7.05 -2.85 -1.28
CA GLN A 258 7.17 -4.29 -1.54
C GLN A 258 8.63 -4.70 -1.74
N ARG A 259 9.41 -3.91 -2.48
CA ARG A 259 10.84 -4.15 -2.68
C ARG A 259 11.60 -4.19 -1.35
N ARG A 260 11.32 -3.22 -0.46
CA ARG A 260 12.00 -3.08 0.84
C ARG A 260 11.57 -4.12 1.86
N THR A 261 10.28 -4.48 1.88
CA THR A 261 9.70 -5.39 2.90
C THR A 261 9.85 -6.87 2.53
N LYS A 262 10.19 -7.20 1.29
CA LYS A 262 10.36 -8.59 0.81
C LYS A 262 11.38 -9.39 1.64
N ILE A 263 12.42 -8.74 2.14
CA ILE A 263 13.45 -9.38 2.98
C ILE A 263 12.84 -9.87 4.31
N ALA A 264 11.85 -9.15 4.83
CA ALA A 264 11.14 -9.48 6.06
C ALA A 264 9.98 -10.48 5.85
N GLY A 265 9.74 -10.96 4.63
CA GLY A 265 8.63 -11.86 4.32
C GLY A 265 7.26 -11.19 4.38
N ILE A 266 7.20 -9.87 4.25
CA ILE A 266 5.98 -9.07 4.27
C ILE A 266 5.56 -8.78 2.83
N GLU A 267 4.27 -8.93 2.56
CA GLU A 267 3.64 -8.59 1.28
C GLU A 267 2.68 -7.42 1.47
N ILE A 268 2.82 -6.41 0.60
CA ILE A 268 2.01 -5.19 0.64
C ILE A 268 0.80 -5.38 -0.27
N GLU A 269 -0.40 -5.35 0.32
CA GLU A 269 -1.66 -5.44 -0.42
C GLU A 269 -2.02 -4.10 -1.04
N ASP A 270 -1.90 -3.02 -0.25
CA ASP A 270 -2.21 -1.66 -0.68
C ASP A 270 -1.32 -0.64 0.06
N ALA A 271 -1.00 0.46 -0.61
CA ALA A 271 -0.28 1.57 -0.01
C ALA A 271 -0.74 2.88 -0.65
N ARG A 272 -1.21 3.81 0.18
CA ARG A 272 -1.76 5.09 -0.29
C ARG A 272 -1.29 6.25 0.55
N ILE A 273 -1.09 7.37 -0.12
CA ILE A 273 -0.92 8.66 0.55
C ILE A 273 -2.32 9.13 0.98
N THR A 274 -2.49 9.40 2.28
CA THR A 274 -3.79 9.76 2.86
C THR A 274 -3.91 11.25 3.10
N GLU A 275 -2.82 11.88 3.49
CA GLU A 275 -2.84 13.28 3.88
C GLU A 275 -1.58 13.97 3.37
N ILE A 276 -1.76 15.15 2.81
CA ILE A 276 -0.70 15.99 2.28
C ILE A 276 -0.96 17.43 2.70
N SER A 277 0.05 18.06 3.30
CA SER A 277 0.02 19.48 3.61
C SER A 277 1.39 20.10 3.50
N TYR A 278 1.43 21.43 3.34
CA TYR A 278 2.71 22.14 3.45
C TYR A 278 3.23 22.11 4.88
N GLY A 279 4.55 22.13 5.03
CA GLY A 279 5.17 22.36 6.33
C GLY A 279 4.76 23.71 6.91
N ASP A 280 4.59 23.76 8.24
CA ASP A 280 4.07 24.95 8.95
C ASP A 280 4.87 26.21 8.64
N GLU A 281 6.18 26.08 8.39
CA GLU A 281 7.08 27.20 8.12
C GLU A 281 6.76 27.95 6.83
N ILE A 282 6.20 27.25 5.84
CA ILE A 282 5.97 27.83 4.51
C ILE A 282 4.47 27.87 4.15
N ALA A 283 3.61 27.29 4.95
CA ALA A 283 2.17 27.19 4.66
C ALA A 283 1.56 28.55 4.36
N SER A 284 1.85 29.57 5.15
CA SER A 284 1.34 30.93 4.95
C SER A 284 1.86 31.58 3.68
N LEU A 285 3.14 31.38 3.35
CA LEU A 285 3.76 31.91 2.12
C LEU A 285 3.20 31.24 0.88
N MET A 286 2.97 29.93 0.93
CA MET A 286 2.39 29.17 -0.18
C MET A 286 0.93 29.53 -0.42
N LEU A 287 0.15 29.79 0.64
CA LEU A 287 -1.22 30.32 0.51
C LEU A 287 -1.23 31.70 -0.16
N GLN A 288 -0.30 32.59 0.21
CA GLN A 288 -0.16 33.89 -0.45
C GLN A 288 0.22 33.76 -1.93
N LYS A 289 1.16 32.86 -2.26
CA LYS A 289 1.54 32.55 -3.64
C LYS A 289 0.33 32.04 -4.42
N GLN A 290 -0.37 31.04 -3.89
CA GLN A 290 -1.58 30.49 -4.54
C GLN A 290 -2.67 31.55 -4.74
N ALA A 291 -2.86 32.43 -3.77
CA ALA A 291 -3.81 33.54 -3.90
C ALA A 291 -3.39 34.52 -5.02
N ALA A 292 -2.10 34.86 -5.08
CA ALA A 292 -1.58 35.71 -6.15
C ALA A 292 -1.71 35.05 -7.54
N ASP A 293 -1.35 33.79 -7.67
CA ASP A 293 -1.49 33.03 -8.92
C ASP A 293 -2.96 32.90 -9.34
N ALA A 294 -3.88 32.69 -8.38
CA ALA A 294 -5.31 32.65 -8.64
C ALA A 294 -5.83 33.99 -9.17
N VAL A 295 -5.37 35.11 -8.62
CA VAL A 295 -5.73 36.45 -9.10
C VAL A 295 -5.23 36.67 -10.51
N VAL A 296 -3.96 36.35 -10.79
CA VAL A 296 -3.36 36.48 -12.15
C VAL A 296 -4.12 35.62 -13.15
N ASN A 297 -4.37 34.35 -12.81
CA ASN A 297 -5.11 33.42 -13.67
C ASN A 297 -6.56 33.87 -13.89
N SER A 298 -7.21 34.42 -12.86
CA SER A 298 -8.55 35.01 -12.98
C SER A 298 -8.55 36.19 -13.94
N LYS A 299 -7.59 37.11 -13.79
CA LYS A 299 -7.46 38.27 -14.70
C LYS A 299 -7.17 37.83 -16.13
N TYR A 300 -6.33 36.84 -16.33
CA TYR A 300 -6.04 36.28 -17.65
C TYR A 300 -7.30 35.69 -18.29
N LYS A 301 -8.08 34.89 -17.54
CA LYS A 301 -9.36 34.33 -18.01
C LYS A 301 -10.39 35.40 -18.35
N ILE A 302 -10.51 36.43 -17.52
CA ILE A 302 -11.40 37.56 -17.76
C ILE A 302 -10.97 38.31 -19.04
N SER A 303 -9.68 38.61 -19.18
CA SER A 303 -9.15 39.28 -20.38
C SER A 303 -9.38 38.48 -21.65
N LYS A 304 -9.13 37.16 -21.61
CA LYS A 304 -9.40 36.27 -22.74
C LYS A 304 -10.89 36.23 -23.09
N GLY A 305 -11.75 36.04 -22.08
CA GLY A 305 -13.19 36.07 -22.28
C GLY A 305 -13.71 37.43 -22.82
N ALA A 306 -13.11 38.54 -22.39
CA ALA A 306 -13.39 39.85 -22.92
C ALA A 306 -13.07 39.95 -24.45
N VAL A 307 -11.95 39.41 -24.88
CA VAL A 307 -11.57 39.35 -26.31
C VAL A 307 -12.57 38.53 -27.10
N ASP A 308 -12.94 37.33 -26.59
CA ASP A 308 -13.90 36.45 -27.24
C ASP A 308 -15.28 37.13 -27.37
N ILE A 309 -15.77 37.79 -26.30
CA ILE A 309 -17.04 38.54 -26.30
C ILE A 309 -17.02 39.68 -27.33
N ILE A 310 -15.90 40.42 -27.41
CA ILE A 310 -15.76 41.52 -28.34
C ILE A 310 -15.76 41.01 -29.79
N ASP A 311 -15.02 39.98 -30.08
CA ASP A 311 -14.95 39.37 -31.41
C ASP A 311 -16.33 38.85 -31.86
N ASP A 312 -17.03 38.13 -31.00
CA ASP A 312 -18.38 37.63 -31.28
C ASP A 312 -19.40 38.80 -31.46
N SER A 313 -19.27 39.86 -30.64
CA SER A 313 -20.17 41.02 -30.75
C SER A 313 -19.95 41.77 -32.06
N ILE A 314 -18.70 41.93 -32.51
CA ILE A 314 -18.40 42.60 -33.81
C ILE A 314 -18.91 41.75 -34.96
N LYS A 315 -18.68 40.46 -34.95
CA LYS A 315 -19.14 39.52 -35.99
C LYS A 315 -20.68 39.53 -36.09
N GLU A 316 -21.39 39.58 -34.95
CA GLU A 316 -22.85 39.58 -34.93
C GLU A 316 -23.42 40.92 -35.47
N LEU A 317 -22.79 42.08 -35.14
CA LEU A 317 -23.20 43.37 -35.67
C LEU A 317 -22.98 43.46 -37.20
N GLU A 318 -21.85 42.93 -37.72
CA GLU A 318 -21.60 42.84 -39.15
C GLU A 318 -22.59 41.93 -39.88
N LYS A 319 -22.90 40.75 -39.31
CA LYS A 319 -23.86 39.81 -39.85
C LYS A 319 -25.28 40.37 -39.93
N ARG A 320 -25.67 41.22 -38.99
CA ARG A 320 -26.97 41.89 -38.98
C ARG A 320 -27.02 43.13 -39.85
N ASN A 321 -25.90 43.51 -40.54
CA ASN A 321 -25.79 44.76 -41.32
C ASN A 321 -26.19 46.04 -40.55
N VAL A 322 -25.96 46.06 -39.22
CA VAL A 322 -26.30 47.21 -38.39
C VAL A 322 -25.27 48.32 -38.56
N CYS A 323 -23.98 47.92 -38.73
CA CYS A 323 -22.85 48.85 -38.90
C CYS A 323 -21.78 48.18 -39.76
N ASN A 324 -21.19 48.93 -40.71
CA ASN A 324 -19.97 48.55 -41.41
C ASN A 324 -18.78 49.32 -40.79
N PHE A 325 -18.01 48.68 -39.94
CA PHE A 325 -16.86 49.29 -39.30
C PHE A 325 -15.63 49.31 -40.19
N ASN A 326 -15.01 50.50 -40.30
CA ASN A 326 -13.66 50.59 -40.86
C ASN A 326 -12.63 50.04 -39.88
N ASN A 327 -11.45 49.59 -40.34
CA ASN A 327 -10.42 49.01 -39.47
C ASN A 327 -9.96 49.93 -38.32
N GLU A 328 -9.96 51.25 -38.52
CA GLU A 328 -9.64 52.20 -37.45
C GLU A 328 -10.74 52.28 -36.39
N GLU A 329 -11.98 52.22 -36.82
CA GLU A 329 -13.15 52.24 -35.91
C GLU A 329 -13.27 50.96 -35.11
N LYS A 330 -13.02 49.79 -35.73
CA LYS A 330 -12.88 48.52 -35.02
C LYS A 330 -11.83 48.56 -33.93
N SER A 331 -10.62 49.10 -34.27
CA SER A 331 -9.53 49.16 -33.31
C SER A 331 -9.87 50.07 -32.11
N LYS A 332 -10.54 51.19 -32.34
CA LYS A 332 -10.99 52.11 -31.26
C LYS A 332 -12.11 51.44 -30.42
N LEU A 333 -13.04 50.76 -31.05
CA LEU A 333 -14.12 50.06 -30.37
C LEU A 333 -13.60 48.94 -29.48
N VAL A 334 -12.71 48.09 -30.01
CA VAL A 334 -12.03 47.02 -29.27
C VAL A 334 -11.28 47.57 -28.08
N GLY A 335 -10.47 48.64 -28.28
CA GLY A 335 -9.74 49.27 -27.19
C GLY A 335 -10.64 49.77 -26.06
N ASN A 336 -11.72 50.45 -26.40
CA ASN A 336 -12.70 50.97 -25.42
C ASN A 336 -13.41 49.83 -24.69
N MET A 337 -13.90 48.81 -25.40
CA MET A 337 -14.53 47.66 -24.79
C MET A 337 -13.62 46.85 -23.88
N MET A 338 -12.35 46.67 -24.28
CA MET A 338 -11.31 46.04 -23.45
C MET A 338 -11.08 46.75 -22.13
N ILE A 339 -11.06 48.11 -22.17
CA ILE A 339 -10.92 48.92 -20.96
C ILE A 339 -12.13 48.72 -20.06
N ILE A 340 -13.36 48.78 -20.59
CA ILE A 340 -14.60 48.61 -19.82
C ILE A 340 -14.68 47.21 -19.18
N LEU A 341 -14.39 46.18 -19.95
CA LEU A 341 -14.50 44.78 -19.49
C LEU A 341 -13.42 44.35 -18.50
N ASN A 342 -12.23 44.98 -18.58
CA ASN A 342 -11.13 44.69 -17.64
C ASN A 342 -11.09 45.63 -16.43
N MET A 343 -12.02 46.63 -16.34
CA MET A 343 -12.06 47.51 -15.18
C MET A 343 -12.63 46.78 -13.95
N ASP A 344 -11.84 46.78 -12.86
CA ASP A 344 -12.33 46.40 -11.54
C ASP A 344 -13.43 47.40 -11.07
N LYS A 345 -14.47 46.91 -10.37
CA LYS A 345 -15.64 47.65 -9.91
C LYS A 345 -15.38 48.93 -9.04
N GLY A 346 -14.10 49.35 -8.91
CA GLY A 346 -13.69 50.51 -8.11
C GLY A 346 -13.08 51.69 -8.89
N GLY A 347 -12.92 51.58 -10.21
CA GLY A 347 -12.26 52.61 -11.03
C GLY A 347 -13.29 53.50 -11.78
N ASN A 348 -13.45 54.74 -11.36
CA ASN A 348 -14.14 55.77 -12.16
C ASN A 348 -13.28 56.13 -13.39
N SER A 349 -13.51 55.45 -14.53
CA SER A 349 -12.91 55.87 -15.80
C SER A 349 -13.81 56.88 -16.49
N ILE A 350 -13.34 58.08 -16.63
CA ILE A 350 -13.92 59.07 -17.51
C ILE A 350 -13.45 58.73 -18.94
N ILE A 351 -14.33 58.03 -19.67
CA ILE A 351 -14.11 57.77 -21.10
C ILE A 351 -14.57 58.99 -21.87
N ASN A 352 -13.63 59.86 -22.31
CA ASN A 352 -13.90 60.95 -23.22
C ASN A 352 -14.14 60.39 -24.64
N MET A 353 -15.37 60.07 -24.98
CA MET A 353 -15.79 59.86 -26.37
C MET A 353 -15.93 61.17 -27.09
N LYS A 354 -14.89 61.63 -27.79
CA LYS A 354 -15.08 62.61 -28.86
C LYS A 354 -15.63 61.94 -30.11
N LEU A 355 -16.93 61.92 -30.26
CA LEU A 355 -17.55 61.68 -31.54
C LEU A 355 -17.30 62.91 -32.44
N LYS A 356 -16.60 62.71 -33.55
CA LYS A 356 -16.48 63.68 -34.65
C LYS A 356 -17.22 63.11 -35.83
#